data_c82e7f197af0b510385ab3c9ed38602b
#
_entry.id   c82e7f197af0b510385ab3c9ed38602b
#
_cell.length_a   1.000
_cell.length_b   1.000
_cell.length_c   1.000
_cell.angle_alpha   90.00
_cell.angle_beta   90.00
_cell.angle_gamma   90.00
#
_symmetry.space_group_name_H-M   'P 1'
#
loop_
_entity.id
_entity.type
_entity.pdbx_description
1 polymer ?
#
loop_
_entity_poly.entity_id
_entity_poly.type
_entity_poly.pdbx_seq_one_letter_code
_entity_poly.pdbx_strand_id
1 'polypeptide(L)'
;MKAWLLPGCFLMVGALSQSAWALTPCQSDTAVGSWCEAGIETLHPTQGGVGQLQVDETQATLADMNPKQLDKLMKKKEIPVVIAPDGGYWLVDRHHLTKALWQQGVKQVRVKVIGRLQDKDNFWSQMQNNHWAWLKDEKGLPLTPEQLPTSIDKLPDYPYRTLAGLLQDAGYFSKQDQVYFVEFAWASWLGKQMQWMPIDSANLAARLQQAKRLACGSDAKDLPGYPGRQCSLNQSKTAS
;
A
#
# COMPACT_ATOMS: atom_id res chain seq x y z
N MET A 1 22.00 40.72 -67.12
CA MET A 1 22.05 40.40 -65.69
C MET A 1 20.85 39.54 -65.39
N LYS A 2 21.06 38.23 -65.31
CA LYS A 2 19.96 37.25 -65.01
C LYS A 2 20.06 36.81 -63.54
N ALA A 3 19.06 37.17 -62.76
CA ALA A 3 18.93 36.72 -61.37
C ALA A 3 18.37 35.31 -61.36
N TRP A 4 19.05 34.39 -60.68
CA TRP A 4 18.58 33.03 -60.43
C TRP A 4 17.93 32.98 -59.06
N LEU A 5 16.64 32.64 -59.03
CA LEU A 5 15.87 32.32 -57.81
C LEU A 5 16.05 30.84 -57.49
N LEU A 6 16.61 30.53 -56.30
CA LEU A 6 16.66 29.18 -55.73
C LEU A 6 15.36 28.87 -54.98
N PRO A 7 14.75 27.70 -55.16
CA PRO A 7 13.58 27.31 -54.39
C PRO A 7 14.02 26.81 -53.01
N GLY A 8 13.49 27.44 -51.97
CA GLY A 8 13.68 27.03 -50.60
C GLY A 8 12.94 25.71 -50.32
N CYS A 9 13.70 24.69 -49.93
CA CYS A 9 13.18 23.40 -49.51
C CYS A 9 12.68 23.53 -48.03
N PHE A 10 11.38 23.63 -47.84
CA PHE A 10 10.76 23.57 -46.52
C PHE A 10 10.77 22.11 -46.04
N LEU A 11 11.70 21.76 -45.17
CA LEU A 11 11.67 20.51 -44.43
C LEU A 11 10.54 20.60 -43.35
N MET A 12 9.41 19.99 -43.65
CA MET A 12 8.39 19.71 -42.63
C MET A 12 8.94 18.65 -41.69
N VAL A 13 9.39 19.06 -40.50
CA VAL A 13 9.65 18.17 -39.38
C VAL A 13 8.30 17.74 -38.86
N GLY A 14 7.82 16.60 -39.31
CA GLY A 14 6.67 15.93 -38.75
C GLY A 14 7.00 15.52 -37.32
N ALA A 15 6.41 16.20 -36.35
CA ALA A 15 6.38 15.73 -34.97
C ALA A 15 5.62 14.40 -34.93
N LEU A 16 6.36 13.29 -34.85
CA LEU A 16 5.80 11.99 -34.53
C LEU A 16 5.29 12.09 -33.08
N SER A 17 3.98 12.34 -32.94
CA SER A 17 3.27 12.18 -31.70
C SER A 17 3.39 10.70 -31.30
N GLN A 18 4.34 10.40 -30.42
CA GLN A 18 4.36 9.12 -29.73
C GLN A 18 3.15 9.10 -28.81
N SER A 19 2.03 8.55 -29.29
CA SER A 19 0.92 8.13 -28.47
C SER A 19 1.38 6.91 -27.67
N ALA A 20 2.25 7.15 -26.68
CA ALA A 20 2.31 6.23 -25.57
C ALA A 20 0.89 6.17 -25.01
N TRP A 21 0.38 4.99 -24.78
CA TRP A 21 -0.93 4.76 -24.16
C TRP A 21 -0.84 5.17 -22.69
N ALA A 22 -0.66 6.47 -22.45
CA ALA A 22 -0.75 7.06 -21.13
C ALA A 22 -2.20 6.92 -20.69
N LEU A 23 -2.41 6.43 -19.48
CA LEU A 23 -3.73 6.45 -18.87
C LEU A 23 -4.20 7.90 -18.79
N THR A 24 -5.50 8.10 -18.93
CA THR A 24 -6.08 9.42 -18.69
C THR A 24 -5.88 9.80 -17.22
N PRO A 25 -5.56 11.06 -16.92
CA PRO A 25 -5.53 11.55 -15.54
C PRO A 25 -6.86 11.24 -14.85
N CYS A 26 -6.80 10.88 -13.57
CA CYS A 26 -7.98 10.67 -12.76
C CYS A 26 -8.78 11.98 -12.64
N GLN A 27 -10.10 11.87 -12.76
CA GLN A 27 -11.03 12.98 -12.59
C GLN A 27 -12.11 12.59 -11.58
N SER A 28 -12.75 13.58 -10.94
CA SER A 28 -13.78 13.33 -9.93
C SER A 28 -14.96 12.51 -10.47
N ASP A 29 -15.15 12.46 -11.80
CA ASP A 29 -16.17 11.68 -12.49
C ASP A 29 -15.63 10.37 -13.12
N THR A 30 -14.34 10.03 -12.92
CA THR A 30 -13.78 8.75 -13.40
C THR A 30 -14.67 7.58 -12.97
N ALA A 31 -15.11 6.76 -13.91
CA ALA A 31 -16.06 5.69 -13.63
C ALA A 31 -15.50 4.63 -12.68
N VAL A 32 -16.35 4.09 -11.81
CA VAL A 32 -15.99 2.93 -10.96
C VAL A 32 -15.65 1.73 -11.86
N GLY A 33 -14.58 1.03 -11.52
CA GLY A 33 -14.00 -0.06 -12.31
C GLY A 33 -12.93 0.39 -13.31
N SER A 34 -12.80 1.70 -13.57
CA SER A 34 -11.82 2.25 -14.51
C SER A 34 -10.45 2.43 -13.88
N TRP A 35 -9.44 2.42 -14.77
CA TRP A 35 -8.07 2.77 -14.46
C TRP A 35 -7.80 4.21 -14.88
N CYS A 36 -7.05 4.93 -14.07
CA CYS A 36 -6.57 6.28 -14.38
C CYS A 36 -5.20 6.52 -13.73
N GLU A 37 -4.58 7.64 -14.03
CA GLU A 37 -3.30 8.06 -13.47
C GLU A 37 -3.52 9.17 -12.44
N ALA A 38 -3.00 8.97 -11.23
CA ALA A 38 -3.12 9.93 -10.13
C ALA A 38 -1.75 10.38 -9.64
N GLY A 39 -1.63 11.63 -9.22
CA GLY A 39 -0.46 12.10 -8.49
C GLY A 39 -0.33 11.35 -7.17
N ILE A 40 0.82 10.75 -6.90
CA ILE A 40 1.02 9.95 -5.68
C ILE A 40 0.81 10.78 -4.39
N GLU A 41 1.14 12.07 -4.46
CA GLU A 41 1.00 13.03 -3.35
C GLU A 41 -0.45 13.45 -3.10
N THR A 42 -1.36 13.16 -4.06
CA THR A 42 -2.80 13.48 -3.92
C THR A 42 -3.60 12.31 -3.34
N LEU A 43 -2.94 11.19 -3.06
CA LEU A 43 -3.59 10.02 -2.47
C LEU A 43 -3.65 10.16 -0.95
N HIS A 44 -4.86 10.09 -0.41
CA HIS A 44 -5.10 10.11 1.03
C HIS A 44 -5.10 8.69 1.60
N PRO A 45 -4.31 8.38 2.64
CA PRO A 45 -4.33 7.06 3.26
C PRO A 45 -5.60 6.84 4.08
N THR A 46 -6.05 5.58 4.14
CA THR A 46 -7.22 5.15 4.92
C THR A 46 -6.83 4.33 6.15
N GLN A 47 -5.57 4.38 6.55
CA GLN A 47 -5.02 3.72 7.74
C GLN A 47 -4.01 4.62 8.45
N GLY A 48 -3.81 4.40 9.75
CA GLY A 48 -3.00 5.27 10.59
C GLY A 48 -1.49 5.15 10.38
N GLY A 49 -0.97 4.04 9.82
CA GLY A 49 0.48 3.85 9.63
C GLY A 49 0.81 2.60 8.82
N VAL A 50 2.09 2.38 8.58
CA VAL A 50 2.65 1.23 7.84
C VAL A 50 3.85 0.64 8.57
N GLY A 51 4.22 -0.59 8.28
CA GLY A 51 5.52 -1.14 8.72
C GLY A 51 6.65 -0.56 7.87
N GLN A 52 7.45 0.36 8.43
CA GLN A 52 8.48 1.06 7.66
C GLN A 52 9.55 0.11 7.11
N LEU A 53 9.97 -0.90 7.87
CA LEU A 53 10.96 -1.87 7.38
C LEU A 53 10.46 -2.66 6.16
N GLN A 54 9.14 -2.92 6.04
CA GLN A 54 8.56 -3.51 4.83
C GLN A 54 8.52 -2.51 3.65
N VAL A 55 8.31 -1.22 3.95
CA VAL A 55 8.41 -0.16 2.94
C VAL A 55 9.83 -0.08 2.40
N ASP A 56 10.84 -0.09 3.27
CA ASP A 56 12.26 -0.01 2.91
C ASP A 56 12.72 -1.22 2.08
N GLU A 57 12.28 -2.44 2.44
CA GLU A 57 12.51 -3.65 1.64
C GLU A 57 11.86 -3.57 0.25
N THR A 58 10.62 -3.07 0.20
CA THR A 58 9.92 -2.84 -1.07
C THR A 58 10.67 -1.79 -1.89
N GLN A 59 11.11 -0.69 -1.28
CA GLN A 59 11.88 0.35 -1.94
C GLN A 59 13.19 -0.19 -2.52
N ALA A 60 13.95 -1.00 -1.76
CA ALA A 60 15.16 -1.64 -2.25
C ALA A 60 14.88 -2.51 -3.49
N THR A 61 13.80 -3.30 -3.44
CA THR A 61 13.36 -4.11 -4.59
C THR A 61 13.01 -3.25 -5.81
N LEU A 62 12.35 -2.11 -5.60
CA LEU A 62 11.99 -1.17 -6.69
C LEU A 62 13.23 -0.50 -7.29
N ALA A 63 14.24 -0.18 -6.48
CA ALA A 63 15.48 0.47 -6.91
C ALA A 63 16.27 -0.38 -7.93
N ASP A 64 16.17 -1.70 -7.82
CA ASP A 64 16.83 -2.65 -8.73
C ASP A 64 16.05 -2.84 -10.06
N MET A 65 14.85 -2.27 -10.19
CA MET A 65 14.01 -2.42 -11.38
C MET A 65 14.35 -1.39 -12.46
N ASN A 66 14.50 -1.87 -13.68
CA ASN A 66 14.50 -0.98 -14.84
C ASN A 66 13.08 -0.44 -15.15
N PRO A 67 12.94 0.63 -15.96
CA PRO A 67 11.63 1.24 -16.24
C PRO A 67 10.57 0.27 -16.79
N LYS A 68 10.99 -0.72 -17.59
CA LYS A 68 10.07 -1.74 -18.16
C LYS A 68 9.56 -2.70 -17.09
N GLN A 69 10.41 -3.08 -16.13
CA GLN A 69 10.05 -3.93 -15.01
C GLN A 69 9.10 -3.19 -14.06
N LEU A 70 9.36 -1.91 -13.78
CA LEU A 70 8.50 -1.08 -12.97
C LEU A 70 7.12 -0.91 -13.62
N ASP A 71 7.05 -0.59 -14.91
CA ASP A 71 5.78 -0.51 -15.66
C ASP A 71 4.98 -1.82 -15.60
N LYS A 72 5.67 -2.97 -15.77
CA LYS A 72 5.04 -4.29 -15.64
C LYS A 72 4.50 -4.53 -14.23
N LEU A 73 5.27 -4.13 -13.20
CA LEU A 73 4.82 -4.22 -11.80
C LEU A 73 3.57 -3.39 -11.57
N MET A 74 3.57 -2.13 -12.01
CA MET A 74 2.45 -1.20 -11.84
C MET A 74 1.19 -1.66 -12.57
N LYS A 75 1.33 -2.33 -13.72
CA LYS A 75 0.20 -2.96 -14.43
C LYS A 75 -0.36 -4.17 -13.68
N LYS A 76 0.48 -4.90 -12.96
CA LYS A 76 0.09 -6.10 -12.20
C LYS A 76 -0.46 -5.75 -10.80
N LYS A 77 0.09 -4.72 -10.16
CA LYS A 77 -0.26 -4.32 -8.79
C LYS A 77 -1.36 -3.26 -8.83
N GLU A 78 -2.60 -3.70 -8.69
CA GLU A 78 -3.73 -2.79 -8.56
C GLU A 78 -3.57 -1.93 -7.30
N ILE A 79 -3.64 -0.61 -7.47
CA ILE A 79 -3.68 0.37 -6.38
C ILE A 79 -5.14 0.87 -6.30
N PRO A 80 -5.95 0.32 -5.40
CA PRO A 80 -7.37 0.65 -5.34
C PRO A 80 -7.60 1.97 -4.63
N VAL A 81 -8.47 2.79 -5.20
CA VAL A 81 -8.89 4.08 -4.62
C VAL A 81 -10.41 4.23 -4.62
N VAL A 82 -10.90 4.99 -3.65
CA VAL A 82 -12.29 5.45 -3.58
C VAL A 82 -12.31 6.95 -3.81
N ILE A 83 -13.25 7.43 -4.61
CA ILE A 83 -13.48 8.87 -4.83
C ILE A 83 -14.45 9.36 -3.75
N ALA A 84 -14.01 10.35 -2.99
CA ALA A 84 -14.78 11.01 -1.94
C ALA A 84 -15.75 12.07 -2.49
N PRO A 85 -16.69 12.57 -1.69
CA PRO A 85 -17.65 13.60 -2.11
C PRO A 85 -17.02 14.92 -2.58
N ASP A 86 -15.82 15.24 -2.10
CA ASP A 86 -15.02 16.40 -2.50
C ASP A 86 -14.14 16.16 -3.73
N GLY A 87 -14.18 14.95 -4.29
CA GLY A 87 -13.35 14.52 -5.42
C GLY A 87 -11.97 13.98 -5.03
N GLY A 88 -11.62 13.95 -3.75
CA GLY A 88 -10.36 13.39 -3.25
C GLY A 88 -10.25 11.88 -3.47
N TYR A 89 -9.02 11.39 -3.64
CA TYR A 89 -8.72 9.96 -3.86
C TYR A 89 -8.22 9.32 -2.57
N TRP A 90 -8.99 8.39 -2.03
CA TRP A 90 -8.65 7.67 -0.80
C TRP A 90 -8.10 6.29 -1.13
N LEU A 91 -6.84 6.07 -0.78
CA LEU A 91 -6.12 4.81 -1.01
C LEU A 91 -6.64 3.74 -0.05
N VAL A 92 -7.19 2.65 -0.60
CA VAL A 92 -7.83 1.58 0.19
C VAL A 92 -6.86 0.45 0.55
N ASP A 93 -5.91 0.13 -0.33
CA ASP A 93 -4.89 -0.90 -0.14
C ASP A 93 -3.56 -0.48 -0.78
N ARG A 94 -2.50 -1.27 -0.60
CA ARG A 94 -1.16 -1.01 -1.15
C ARG A 94 -0.43 0.18 -0.54
N HIS A 95 -0.74 0.58 0.69
CA HIS A 95 -0.08 1.69 1.37
C HIS A 95 1.45 1.53 1.44
N HIS A 96 1.98 0.32 1.74
CA HIS A 96 3.43 0.05 1.74
C HIS A 96 4.04 0.27 0.36
N LEU A 97 3.45 -0.32 -0.69
CA LEU A 97 3.92 -0.14 -2.07
C LEU A 97 3.88 1.32 -2.49
N THR A 98 2.76 2.01 -2.20
CA THR A 98 2.59 3.41 -2.59
C THR A 98 3.60 4.30 -1.88
N LYS A 99 3.87 4.07 -0.58
CA LYS A 99 4.91 4.80 0.15
C LYS A 99 6.31 4.50 -0.39
N ALA A 100 6.63 3.25 -0.73
CA ALA A 100 7.90 2.89 -1.34
C ALA A 100 8.10 3.54 -2.72
N LEU A 101 7.06 3.60 -3.54
CA LEU A 101 7.07 4.31 -4.83
C LEU A 101 7.31 5.82 -4.63
N TRP A 102 6.65 6.43 -3.65
CA TRP A 102 6.88 7.83 -3.30
C TRP A 102 8.34 8.07 -2.89
N GLN A 103 8.93 7.23 -2.03
CA GLN A 103 10.34 7.30 -1.63
C GLN A 103 11.32 7.13 -2.80
N GLN A 104 10.93 6.40 -3.85
CA GLN A 104 11.68 6.30 -5.11
C GLN A 104 11.50 7.53 -6.03
N GLY A 105 10.74 8.53 -5.61
CA GLY A 105 10.52 9.74 -6.39
C GLY A 105 9.49 9.59 -7.52
N VAL A 106 8.72 8.50 -7.54
CA VAL A 106 7.62 8.31 -8.49
C VAL A 106 6.55 9.37 -8.25
N LYS A 107 6.18 10.11 -9.31
CA LYS A 107 5.23 11.22 -9.21
C LYS A 107 3.81 10.82 -9.55
N GLN A 108 3.65 9.87 -10.46
CA GLN A 108 2.35 9.43 -10.94
C GLN A 108 2.22 7.92 -10.75
N VAL A 109 1.07 7.48 -10.30
CA VAL A 109 0.76 6.06 -10.14
C VAL A 109 -0.54 5.71 -10.82
N ARG A 110 -0.57 4.50 -11.35
CA ARG A 110 -1.76 3.90 -11.92
C ARG A 110 -2.67 3.41 -10.81
N VAL A 111 -3.88 3.95 -10.75
CA VAL A 111 -4.88 3.56 -9.75
C VAL A 111 -6.13 2.97 -10.41
N LYS A 112 -6.86 2.18 -9.65
CA LYS A 112 -8.18 1.68 -10.03
C LYS A 112 -9.24 2.25 -9.12
N VAL A 113 -10.22 2.90 -9.68
CA VAL A 113 -11.37 3.40 -8.92
C VAL A 113 -12.27 2.22 -8.57
N ILE A 114 -12.34 1.86 -7.29
CA ILE A 114 -13.16 0.73 -6.81
C ILE A 114 -14.48 1.18 -6.21
N GLY A 115 -14.65 2.47 -5.95
CA GLY A 115 -15.86 3.05 -5.39
C GLY A 115 -15.89 4.56 -5.55
N ARG A 116 -17.10 5.08 -5.45
CA ARG A 116 -17.37 6.52 -5.34
C ARG A 116 -18.45 6.72 -4.30
N LEU A 117 -18.17 7.53 -3.30
CA LEU A 117 -19.11 7.88 -2.26
C LEU A 117 -19.47 9.36 -2.39
N GLN A 118 -20.77 9.67 -2.34
CA GLN A 118 -21.27 11.03 -2.52
C GLN A 118 -21.85 11.63 -1.24
N ASP A 119 -22.16 10.78 -0.26
CA ASP A 119 -22.71 11.21 1.02
C ASP A 119 -21.58 11.63 1.96
N LYS A 120 -21.43 12.94 2.13
CA LYS A 120 -20.38 13.54 2.97
C LYS A 120 -20.53 13.17 4.45
N ASP A 121 -21.76 13.14 4.94
CA ASP A 121 -22.03 12.95 6.36
C ASP A 121 -21.80 11.47 6.78
N ASN A 122 -22.01 10.54 5.85
CA ASN A 122 -21.81 9.12 6.05
C ASN A 122 -20.57 8.54 5.35
N PHE A 123 -19.69 9.39 4.84
CA PHE A 123 -18.50 8.93 4.08
C PHE A 123 -17.69 7.90 4.86
N TRP A 124 -17.27 8.22 6.08
CA TRP A 124 -16.42 7.34 6.87
C TRP A 124 -17.14 6.08 7.37
N SER A 125 -18.44 6.18 7.67
CA SER A 125 -19.25 4.99 7.98
C SER A 125 -19.30 4.04 6.79
N GLN A 126 -19.47 4.56 5.57
CA GLN A 126 -19.45 3.76 4.36
C GLN A 126 -18.07 3.18 4.07
N MET A 127 -16.98 3.95 4.28
CA MET A 127 -15.60 3.46 4.15
C MET A 127 -15.33 2.28 5.08
N GLN A 128 -15.77 2.35 6.35
CA GLN A 128 -15.61 1.26 7.32
C GLN A 128 -16.50 0.06 7.00
N ASN A 129 -17.75 0.27 6.64
CA ASN A 129 -18.70 -0.80 6.30
C ASN A 129 -18.25 -1.59 5.05
N ASN A 130 -17.58 -0.93 4.11
CA ASN A 130 -16.97 -1.58 2.94
C ASN A 130 -15.57 -2.14 3.21
N HIS A 131 -15.07 -2.05 4.44
CA HIS A 131 -13.70 -2.44 4.82
C HIS A 131 -12.61 -1.72 4.03
N TRP A 132 -12.85 -0.46 3.68
CA TRP A 132 -11.93 0.40 2.92
C TRP A 132 -11.09 1.31 3.81
N ALA A 133 -11.37 1.35 5.12
CA ALA A 133 -10.62 2.15 6.08
C ALA A 133 -10.40 1.41 7.40
N TRP A 134 -9.20 1.58 7.97
CA TRP A 134 -8.82 1.11 9.30
C TRP A 134 -8.58 2.31 10.21
N LEU A 135 -9.64 2.76 10.91
CA LEU A 135 -9.62 3.90 11.82
C LEU A 135 -9.16 3.49 13.22
N LYS A 136 -7.94 2.96 13.31
CA LYS A 136 -7.29 2.62 14.59
C LYS A 136 -5.80 2.93 14.51
N ASP A 137 -5.22 3.27 15.66
CA ASP A 137 -3.78 3.43 15.80
C ASP A 137 -3.03 2.07 15.85
N GLU A 138 -1.72 2.09 16.07
CA GLU A 138 -0.92 0.86 16.15
C GLU A 138 -1.31 -0.06 17.32
N LYS A 139 -1.90 0.51 18.38
CA LYS A 139 -2.36 -0.22 19.57
C LYS A 139 -3.76 -0.76 19.41
N GLY A 140 -4.42 -0.45 18.28
CA GLY A 140 -5.79 -0.83 18.01
C GLY A 140 -6.83 0.09 18.68
N LEU A 141 -6.41 1.26 19.19
CA LEU A 141 -7.31 2.27 19.74
C LEU A 141 -7.96 3.07 18.61
N PRO A 142 -9.21 3.49 18.75
CA PRO A 142 -9.91 4.25 17.73
C PRO A 142 -9.18 5.55 17.38
N LEU A 143 -9.12 5.86 16.08
CA LEU A 143 -8.74 7.16 15.52
C LEU A 143 -9.98 7.83 14.93
N THR A 144 -10.05 9.16 15.05
CA THR A 144 -10.99 9.92 14.23
C THR A 144 -10.40 10.10 12.81
N PRO A 145 -11.22 10.34 11.79
CA PRO A 145 -10.71 10.57 10.44
C PRO A 145 -9.67 11.68 10.32
N GLU A 146 -9.81 12.74 11.12
CA GLU A 146 -8.90 13.89 11.16
C GLU A 146 -7.51 13.54 11.72
N GLN A 147 -7.40 12.43 12.44
CA GLN A 147 -6.14 11.90 12.96
C GLN A 147 -5.40 11.03 11.96
N LEU A 148 -6.03 10.68 10.84
CA LEU A 148 -5.33 9.98 9.76
C LEU A 148 -4.25 10.87 9.14
N PRO A 149 -3.12 10.29 8.69
CA PRO A 149 -2.14 11.02 7.91
C PRO A 149 -2.77 11.64 6.66
N THR A 150 -2.46 12.89 6.36
CA THR A 150 -3.07 13.63 5.26
C THR A 150 -2.54 13.22 3.88
N SER A 151 -1.41 12.51 3.82
CA SER A 151 -0.74 12.09 2.58
C SER A 151 0.16 10.88 2.85
N ILE A 152 0.58 10.22 1.77
CA ILE A 152 1.36 8.96 1.83
C ILE A 152 2.72 9.15 2.52
N ASP A 153 3.38 10.27 2.32
CA ASP A 153 4.66 10.60 2.97
C ASP A 153 4.56 10.69 4.49
N LYS A 154 3.40 11.11 4.99
CA LYS A 154 3.15 11.30 6.43
C LYS A 154 2.69 10.03 7.17
N LEU A 155 2.57 8.90 6.49
CA LEU A 155 2.28 7.64 7.17
C LEU A 155 3.38 7.31 8.17
N PRO A 156 3.11 7.24 9.48
CA PRO A 156 4.10 6.88 10.49
C PRO A 156 4.48 5.39 10.40
N ASP A 157 5.62 5.06 10.99
CA ASP A 157 6.00 3.67 11.22
C ASP A 157 5.15 3.03 12.31
N TYR A 158 4.60 1.87 12.01
CA TYR A 158 3.99 0.93 12.94
C TYR A 158 4.86 -0.33 12.98
N PRO A 159 5.90 -0.39 13.85
CA PRO A 159 6.90 -1.46 13.82
C PRO A 159 6.30 -2.85 13.96
N TYR A 160 5.25 -3.00 14.76
CA TYR A 160 4.54 -4.28 14.92
C TYR A 160 3.76 -4.69 13.67
N ARG A 161 3.42 -3.74 12.78
CA ARG A 161 2.85 -4.04 11.47
C ARG A 161 3.90 -4.73 10.57
N THR A 162 5.18 -4.38 10.71
CA THR A 162 6.29 -5.11 10.06
C THR A 162 6.33 -6.57 10.55
N LEU A 163 6.35 -6.79 11.87
CA LEU A 163 6.36 -8.17 12.41
C LEU A 163 5.16 -8.99 11.94
N ALA A 164 3.98 -8.41 11.95
CA ALA A 164 2.77 -9.10 11.48
C ALA A 164 2.89 -9.48 9.99
N GLY A 165 3.39 -8.58 9.14
CA GLY A 165 3.64 -8.90 7.73
C GLY A 165 4.63 -10.03 7.55
N LEU A 166 5.78 -9.99 8.22
CA LEU A 166 6.80 -11.04 8.16
C LEU A 166 6.30 -12.40 8.69
N LEU A 167 5.45 -12.40 9.72
CA LEU A 167 4.81 -13.62 10.20
C LEU A 167 3.83 -14.20 9.16
N GLN A 168 3.05 -13.36 8.50
CA GLN A 168 2.15 -13.78 7.43
C GLN A 168 2.92 -14.38 6.26
N ASP A 169 3.97 -13.69 5.78
CA ASP A 169 4.82 -14.16 4.69
C ASP A 169 5.51 -15.49 5.02
N ALA A 170 5.84 -15.71 6.29
CA ALA A 170 6.38 -16.96 6.80
C ALA A 170 5.32 -18.03 7.11
N GLY A 171 4.03 -17.76 6.87
CA GLY A 171 2.94 -18.72 7.03
C GLY A 171 2.50 -18.97 8.48
N TYR A 172 2.82 -18.06 9.41
CA TYR A 172 2.40 -18.17 10.81
C TYR A 172 0.95 -17.79 11.05
N PHE A 173 0.33 -17.13 10.11
CA PHE A 173 -1.13 -16.97 9.98
C PHE A 173 -1.48 -16.72 8.52
N SER A 174 -2.73 -16.90 8.17
CA SER A 174 -3.20 -16.71 6.79
C SER A 174 -4.25 -15.61 6.71
N LYS A 175 -4.34 -14.99 5.52
CA LYS A 175 -5.53 -14.22 5.16
C LYS A 175 -6.69 -15.20 5.03
N GLN A 176 -7.83 -14.79 5.56
CA GLN A 176 -9.08 -15.54 5.44
C GLN A 176 -10.03 -14.74 4.57
N ASP A 177 -10.83 -15.44 3.77
CA ASP A 177 -11.88 -14.79 2.99
C ASP A 177 -12.85 -14.06 3.93
N GLN A 178 -13.21 -12.84 3.55
CA GLN A 178 -14.12 -11.97 4.32
C GLN A 178 -13.61 -11.54 5.71
N VAL A 179 -12.33 -11.76 6.04
CA VAL A 179 -11.70 -11.20 7.23
C VAL A 179 -10.69 -10.13 6.82
N TYR A 180 -10.96 -8.91 7.23
CA TYR A 180 -10.21 -7.73 6.82
C TYR A 180 -9.26 -7.29 7.92
N PHE A 181 -8.20 -6.59 7.53
CA PHE A 181 -7.22 -6.01 8.45
C PHE A 181 -6.56 -7.02 9.41
N VAL A 182 -6.40 -8.26 8.95
CA VAL A 182 -5.84 -9.37 9.75
C VAL A 182 -4.48 -8.99 10.32
N GLU A 183 -3.60 -8.39 9.51
CA GLU A 183 -2.26 -7.99 9.92
C GLU A 183 -2.27 -6.90 11.00
N PHE A 184 -3.28 -6.02 11.03
CA PHE A 184 -3.43 -5.02 12.08
C PHE A 184 -3.88 -5.66 13.41
N ALA A 185 -4.78 -6.65 13.36
CA ALA A 185 -5.17 -7.39 14.55
C ALA A 185 -3.96 -8.11 15.16
N TRP A 186 -3.16 -8.79 14.34
CA TRP A 186 -1.91 -9.43 14.77
C TRP A 186 -0.89 -8.42 15.30
N ALA A 187 -0.69 -7.29 14.62
CA ALA A 187 0.24 -6.26 15.03
C ALA A 187 -0.09 -5.72 16.42
N SER A 188 -1.35 -5.34 16.66
CA SER A 188 -1.78 -4.81 17.95
C SER A 188 -1.67 -5.86 19.06
N TRP A 189 -2.00 -7.12 18.76
CA TRP A 189 -1.85 -8.21 19.72
C TRP A 189 -0.38 -8.48 20.05
N LEU A 190 0.50 -8.59 19.05
CA LEU A 190 1.94 -8.76 19.25
C LEU A 190 2.52 -7.63 20.07
N GLY A 191 2.16 -6.37 19.76
CA GLY A 191 2.60 -5.21 20.52
C GLY A 191 2.26 -5.34 22.00
N LYS A 192 1.05 -5.75 22.33
CA LYS A 192 0.60 -6.01 23.69
C LYS A 192 1.40 -7.15 24.35
N GLN A 193 1.56 -8.29 23.69
CA GLN A 193 2.30 -9.44 24.21
C GLN A 193 3.79 -9.13 24.42
N MET A 194 4.37 -8.32 23.56
CA MET A 194 5.78 -7.90 23.61
C MET A 194 5.99 -6.58 24.35
N GLN A 195 4.96 -6.08 25.06
CA GLN A 195 5.02 -4.85 25.86
C GLN A 195 5.51 -3.61 25.09
N TRP A 196 5.19 -3.55 23.80
CA TRP A 196 5.58 -2.45 22.89
C TRP A 196 7.08 -2.15 22.90
N MET A 197 7.91 -3.19 23.08
CA MET A 197 9.36 -3.03 23.00
C MET A 197 9.78 -2.49 21.62
N PRO A 198 10.78 -1.61 21.55
CA PRO A 198 11.24 -1.05 20.28
C PRO A 198 11.67 -2.14 19.28
N ILE A 199 11.35 -1.91 18.02
CA ILE A 199 11.73 -2.75 16.88
C ILE A 199 12.45 -1.87 15.87
N ASP A 200 13.64 -2.29 15.47
CA ASP A 200 14.48 -1.66 14.46
C ASP A 200 15.22 -2.73 13.65
N SER A 201 15.98 -2.33 12.65
CA SER A 201 16.73 -3.24 11.79
C SER A 201 17.74 -4.09 12.57
N ALA A 202 18.33 -3.58 13.66
CA ALA A 202 19.34 -4.28 14.44
C ALA A 202 18.74 -5.43 15.27
N ASN A 203 17.51 -5.27 15.76
CA ASN A 203 16.85 -6.25 16.62
C ASN A 203 15.73 -7.05 15.93
N LEU A 204 15.36 -6.71 14.68
CA LEU A 204 14.25 -7.30 13.96
C LEU A 204 14.27 -8.83 13.97
N ALA A 205 15.41 -9.44 13.70
CA ALA A 205 15.54 -10.91 13.65
C ALA A 205 15.17 -11.56 15.00
N ALA A 206 15.67 -11.00 16.11
CA ALA A 206 15.36 -11.49 17.46
C ALA A 206 13.88 -11.27 17.82
N ARG A 207 13.32 -10.11 17.45
CA ARG A 207 11.89 -9.79 17.65
C ARG A 207 10.99 -10.70 16.83
N LEU A 208 11.38 -11.00 15.59
CA LEU A 208 10.65 -11.94 14.74
C LEU A 208 10.64 -13.34 15.32
N GLN A 209 11.77 -13.85 15.86
CA GLN A 209 11.79 -15.13 16.54
C GLN A 209 10.90 -15.15 17.79
N GLN A 210 10.85 -14.08 18.56
CA GLN A 210 9.91 -13.95 19.67
C GLN A 210 8.47 -13.96 19.19
N ALA A 211 8.14 -13.19 18.14
CA ALA A 211 6.80 -13.13 17.56
C ALA A 211 6.35 -14.48 17.00
N LYS A 212 7.24 -15.25 16.36
CA LYS A 212 6.97 -16.63 15.89
C LYS A 212 6.56 -17.55 17.02
N ARG A 213 7.26 -17.52 18.16
CA ARG A 213 6.89 -18.33 19.34
C ARG A 213 5.52 -17.93 19.90
N LEU A 214 5.25 -16.63 20.00
CA LEU A 214 3.96 -16.12 20.46
C LEU A 214 2.82 -16.52 19.53
N ALA A 215 3.04 -16.38 18.21
CA ALA A 215 2.03 -16.72 17.21
C ALA A 215 1.62 -18.21 17.24
N CYS A 216 2.49 -19.09 17.71
CA CYS A 216 2.19 -20.51 17.89
C CYS A 216 1.58 -20.84 19.26
N GLY A 217 1.55 -19.89 20.19
CA GLY A 217 0.98 -20.09 21.53
C GLY A 217 -0.55 -20.15 21.53
N SER A 218 -1.10 -20.76 22.57
CA SER A 218 -2.56 -20.85 22.77
C SER A 218 -3.24 -19.49 22.89
N ASP A 219 -2.50 -18.46 23.32
CA ASP A 219 -3.03 -17.11 23.53
C ASP A 219 -3.35 -16.40 22.21
N ALA A 220 -2.84 -16.92 21.09
CA ALA A 220 -3.13 -16.41 19.75
C ALA A 220 -4.36 -17.08 19.09
N LYS A 221 -4.97 -18.08 19.74
CA LYS A 221 -6.02 -18.94 19.14
C LYS A 221 -7.23 -18.20 18.59
N ASP A 222 -7.57 -17.07 19.20
CA ASP A 222 -8.73 -16.27 18.82
C ASP A 222 -8.43 -15.19 17.77
N LEU A 223 -7.14 -15.11 17.32
CA LEU A 223 -6.77 -14.19 16.27
C LEU A 223 -7.17 -14.75 14.89
N PRO A 224 -7.56 -13.85 13.95
CA PRO A 224 -7.94 -14.27 12.62
C PRO A 224 -6.75 -14.96 11.91
N GLY A 225 -7.04 -16.06 11.22
CA GLY A 225 -6.03 -16.81 10.49
C GLY A 225 -5.05 -17.62 11.34
N TYR A 226 -5.32 -17.80 12.65
CA TYR A 226 -4.49 -18.62 13.54
C TYR A 226 -4.29 -20.02 12.98
N PRO A 227 -3.03 -20.51 12.84
CA PRO A 227 -2.71 -21.74 12.12
C PRO A 227 -2.98 -23.02 12.93
N GLY A 228 -3.27 -22.91 14.22
CA GLY A 228 -3.48 -24.09 15.07
C GLY A 228 -2.26 -25.04 15.07
N ARG A 229 -2.50 -26.34 14.86
CA ARG A 229 -1.46 -27.37 14.87
C ARG A 229 -0.40 -27.24 13.75
N GLN A 230 -0.69 -26.49 12.68
CA GLN A 230 0.27 -26.28 11.59
C GLN A 230 1.47 -25.42 12.01
N CYS A 231 1.33 -24.69 13.10
CA CYS A 231 2.41 -23.84 13.62
C CYS A 231 3.67 -24.63 14.02
N SER A 232 3.51 -25.82 14.56
CA SER A 232 4.65 -26.69 14.94
C SER A 232 5.43 -27.21 13.72
N LEU A 233 4.78 -27.39 12.57
CA LEU A 233 5.42 -27.83 11.34
C LEU A 233 6.27 -26.71 10.70
N ASN A 234 5.88 -25.45 10.87
CA ASN A 234 6.64 -24.31 10.38
C ASN A 234 7.88 -24.03 11.23
N GLN A 235 7.86 -24.35 12.53
CA GLN A 235 9.04 -24.25 13.40
C GLN A 235 10.14 -25.26 13.05
N SER A 236 9.79 -26.47 12.62
CA SER A 236 10.76 -27.49 12.24
C SER A 236 11.46 -27.20 10.91
N LYS A 237 10.82 -26.46 9.99
CA LYS A 237 11.40 -26.06 8.69
C LYS A 237 12.39 -24.90 8.78
N THR A 238 12.33 -24.11 9.85
CA THR A 238 13.24 -22.96 10.06
C THR A 238 14.46 -23.31 10.94
N ALA A 239 14.51 -24.54 11.46
CA ALA A 239 15.60 -25.03 12.31
C ALA A 239 16.58 -25.96 11.54
N SER A 240 16.35 -26.22 10.26
CA SER A 240 17.22 -26.93 9.33
C SER A 240 17.87 -25.99 8.33
#